data_851294561e9263edec419bd4d547bc49
#
_entry.id   851294561e9263edec419bd4d547bc49
#
_cell.length_a   1.000
_cell.length_b   1.000
_cell.length_c   1.000
_cell.angle_alpha   90.00
_cell.angle_beta   90.00
_cell.angle_gamma   90.00
#
_symmetry.space_group_name_H-M   'P 1'
#
loop_
_entity.id
_entity.type
_entity.pdbx_description
1 polymer ?
#
loop_
_entity_poly.entity_id
_entity_poly.type
_entity_poly.pdbx_seq_one_letter_code
_entity_poly.pdbx_strand_id
1 'polypeptide(L)'
;MKNFIDLFSGAGGMSCGLEMAGFNCLLGIDFDRYSLETFQANHPHSQTILGDLREITTESIQDIIGNQTIDLICGGPPCQGFSTIGTNNQKDHRNFLFFEFLRMVETFKPNFIILENVTGLLAKKNESTLALIINSFNQLGYTVDVKVLSAHHYGVPQARRRTILLGNRFGV
;
A
#
# COMPACT_ATOMS: atom_id res chain seq x y z
N MET A 1 -6.18 -20.24 -1.66
CA MET A 1 -5.04 -19.34 -1.40
C MET A 1 -5.62 -17.94 -1.31
N LYS A 2 -5.14 -17.08 -0.41
CA LYS A 2 -5.62 -15.69 -0.31
C LYS A 2 -4.88 -14.82 -1.30
N ASN A 3 -5.61 -13.97 -2.01
CA ASN A 3 -5.05 -13.14 -3.06
C ASN A 3 -4.76 -11.71 -2.59
N PHE A 4 -3.74 -11.09 -3.15
CA PHE A 4 -3.46 -9.68 -2.91
C PHE A 4 -3.06 -8.92 -4.18
N ILE A 5 -3.15 -7.60 -4.10
CA ILE A 5 -2.56 -6.67 -5.06
C ILE A 5 -1.60 -5.73 -4.32
N ASP A 6 -0.50 -5.37 -4.99
CA ASP A 6 0.54 -4.48 -4.47
C ASP A 6 0.53 -3.16 -5.23
N LEU A 7 0.09 -2.11 -4.55
CA LEU A 7 0.02 -0.75 -5.07
C LEU A 7 1.32 -0.01 -4.68
N PHE A 8 1.98 0.61 -5.63
CA PHE A 8 3.34 1.16 -5.46
C PHE A 8 4.37 0.06 -5.19
N SER A 9 4.32 -1.00 -5.99
CA SER A 9 4.98 -2.26 -5.74
C SER A 9 6.51 -2.19 -5.76
N GLY A 10 7.06 -1.19 -6.47
CA GLY A 10 8.51 -1.13 -6.70
C GLY A 10 9.03 -2.43 -7.30
N ALA A 11 10.13 -2.93 -6.77
CA ALA A 11 10.73 -4.21 -7.19
C ALA A 11 10.10 -5.45 -6.51
N GLY A 12 8.98 -5.29 -5.75
CA GLY A 12 8.23 -6.41 -5.19
C GLY A 12 8.68 -6.90 -3.81
N GLY A 13 9.39 -6.08 -3.04
CA GLY A 13 9.90 -6.53 -1.72
C GLY A 13 8.79 -6.90 -0.73
N MET A 14 7.66 -6.17 -0.71
CA MET A 14 6.51 -6.49 0.12
C MET A 14 5.79 -7.73 -0.41
N SER A 15 5.61 -7.82 -1.72
CA SER A 15 5.04 -8.96 -2.42
C SER A 15 5.82 -10.25 -2.13
N CYS A 16 7.15 -10.20 -2.17
CA CYS A 16 7.99 -11.36 -1.82
C CYS A 16 7.70 -11.87 -0.40
N GLY A 17 7.61 -10.98 0.58
CA GLY A 17 7.28 -11.34 1.96
C GLY A 17 5.88 -11.96 2.10
N LEU A 18 4.89 -11.43 1.39
CA LEU A 18 3.52 -11.95 1.40
C LEU A 18 3.42 -13.32 0.70
N GLU A 19 4.13 -13.52 -0.41
CA GLU A 19 4.18 -14.84 -1.08
C GLU A 19 4.86 -15.89 -0.20
N MET A 20 5.95 -15.53 0.50
CA MET A 20 6.58 -16.41 1.50
C MET A 20 5.61 -16.77 2.64
N ALA A 21 4.65 -15.90 2.96
CA ALA A 21 3.59 -16.15 3.93
C ALA A 21 2.39 -16.93 3.35
N GLY A 22 2.45 -17.37 2.08
CA GLY A 22 1.43 -18.19 1.43
C GLY A 22 0.29 -17.42 0.76
N PHE A 23 0.44 -16.11 0.55
CA PHE A 23 -0.47 -15.31 -0.27
C PHE A 23 -0.12 -15.45 -1.76
N ASN A 24 -1.09 -15.16 -2.62
CA ASN A 24 -0.93 -15.15 -4.07
C ASN A 24 -1.01 -13.72 -4.60
N CYS A 25 0.05 -13.24 -5.22
CA CYS A 25 0.08 -11.92 -5.85
C CYS A 25 -0.67 -11.96 -7.18
N LEU A 26 -1.77 -11.24 -7.30
CA LEU A 26 -2.50 -11.10 -8.56
C LEU A 26 -1.88 -10.03 -9.45
N LEU A 27 -1.50 -8.91 -8.85
CA LEU A 27 -1.14 -7.70 -9.60
C LEU A 27 -0.16 -6.82 -8.80
N GLY A 28 0.90 -6.37 -9.46
CA GLY A 28 1.77 -5.29 -9.02
C GLY A 28 1.58 -4.05 -9.88
N ILE A 29 1.49 -2.86 -9.26
CA ILE A 29 1.33 -1.58 -9.94
C ILE A 29 2.44 -0.64 -9.52
N ASP A 30 3.16 -0.08 -10.49
CA ASP A 30 4.15 0.98 -10.25
C ASP A 30 4.28 1.89 -11.47
N PHE A 31 4.70 3.13 -11.26
CA PHE A 31 4.97 4.07 -12.34
C PHE A 31 6.41 3.97 -12.87
N ASP A 32 7.33 3.38 -12.10
CA ASP A 32 8.72 3.18 -12.49
C ASP A 32 8.91 1.87 -13.25
N ARG A 33 9.26 2.00 -14.54
CA ARG A 33 9.43 0.87 -15.45
C ARG A 33 10.47 -0.13 -14.94
N TYR A 34 11.62 0.35 -14.47
CA TYR A 34 12.75 -0.54 -14.10
C TYR A 34 12.45 -1.31 -12.82
N SER A 35 11.77 -0.67 -11.89
CA SER A 35 11.26 -1.33 -10.69
C SER A 35 10.27 -2.43 -11.05
N LEU A 36 9.34 -2.13 -11.97
CA LEU A 36 8.30 -3.09 -12.38
C LEU A 36 8.85 -4.25 -13.22
N GLU A 37 9.88 -4.02 -14.06
CA GLU A 37 10.61 -5.09 -14.75
C GLU A 37 11.28 -6.05 -13.74
N THR A 38 11.86 -5.49 -12.67
CA THR A 38 12.41 -6.29 -11.56
C THR A 38 11.31 -7.04 -10.81
N PHE A 39 10.17 -6.38 -10.56
CA PHE A 39 9.00 -7.03 -9.98
C PHE A 39 8.56 -8.24 -10.80
N GLN A 40 8.37 -8.06 -12.12
CA GLN A 40 7.92 -9.13 -13.01
C GLN A 40 8.89 -10.31 -13.06
N ALA A 41 10.21 -10.04 -12.98
CA ALA A 41 11.22 -11.09 -12.92
C ALA A 41 11.16 -11.91 -11.62
N ASN A 42 10.83 -11.26 -10.50
CA ASN A 42 10.74 -11.90 -9.18
C ASN A 42 9.37 -12.56 -8.93
N HIS A 43 8.32 -12.07 -9.58
CA HIS A 43 6.92 -12.51 -9.43
C HIS A 43 6.33 -12.93 -10.79
N PRO A 44 6.86 -13.98 -11.45
CA PRO A 44 6.52 -14.34 -12.84
C PRO A 44 5.06 -14.76 -13.02
N HIS A 45 4.36 -15.10 -11.96
CA HIS A 45 2.94 -15.50 -11.99
C HIS A 45 1.98 -14.33 -11.78
N SER A 46 2.48 -13.17 -11.39
CA SER A 46 1.69 -11.96 -11.16
C SER A 46 1.53 -11.16 -12.45
N GLN A 47 0.41 -10.46 -12.59
CA GLN A 47 0.24 -9.44 -13.62
C GLN A 47 0.91 -8.13 -13.19
N THR A 48 1.20 -7.23 -14.14
CA THR A 48 1.74 -5.91 -13.83
C THR A 48 1.04 -4.82 -14.62
N ILE A 49 0.89 -3.64 -14.01
CA ILE A 49 0.47 -2.41 -14.69
C ILE A 49 1.56 -1.35 -14.50
N LEU A 50 2.15 -0.89 -15.60
CA LEU A 50 3.03 0.27 -15.62
C LEU A 50 2.17 1.53 -15.76
N GLY A 51 2.10 2.36 -14.71
CA GLY A 51 1.34 3.59 -14.77
C GLY A 51 1.21 4.31 -13.42
N ASP A 52 0.74 5.53 -13.52
CA ASP A 52 0.38 6.31 -12.32
C ASP A 52 -0.99 5.84 -11.81
N LEU A 53 -1.08 5.51 -10.53
CA LEU A 53 -2.32 5.00 -9.93
C LEU A 53 -3.50 6.00 -10.05
N ARG A 54 -3.22 7.30 -10.24
CA ARG A 54 -4.23 8.34 -10.49
C ARG A 54 -4.93 8.18 -11.85
N GLU A 55 -4.26 7.55 -12.81
CA GLU A 55 -4.76 7.35 -14.18
C GLU A 55 -5.32 5.94 -14.38
N ILE A 56 -5.04 5.02 -13.45
CA ILE A 56 -5.50 3.63 -13.50
C ILE A 56 -6.91 3.53 -12.94
N THR A 57 -7.84 3.06 -13.77
CA THR A 57 -9.23 2.85 -13.36
C THR A 57 -9.41 1.52 -12.62
N THR A 58 -10.42 1.42 -11.79
CA THR A 58 -10.76 0.18 -11.10
C THR A 58 -11.24 -0.89 -12.06
N GLU A 59 -11.89 -0.50 -13.16
CA GLU A 59 -12.34 -1.37 -14.24
C GLU A 59 -11.16 -2.06 -14.92
N SER A 60 -10.07 -1.31 -15.23
CA SER A 60 -8.88 -1.89 -15.85
C SER A 60 -8.20 -2.93 -14.95
N ILE A 61 -8.22 -2.70 -13.64
CA ILE A 61 -7.74 -3.70 -12.66
C ILE A 61 -8.67 -4.92 -12.66
N GLN A 62 -9.98 -4.71 -12.63
CA GLN A 62 -10.97 -5.78 -12.65
C GLN A 62 -10.87 -6.65 -13.90
N ASP A 63 -10.63 -6.04 -15.06
CA ASP A 63 -10.43 -6.76 -16.33
C ASP A 63 -9.21 -7.69 -16.28
N ILE A 64 -8.14 -7.26 -15.62
CA ILE A 64 -6.91 -8.03 -15.46
C ILE A 64 -7.06 -9.18 -14.48
N ILE A 65 -7.65 -8.93 -13.29
CA ILE A 65 -7.81 -9.95 -12.26
C ILE A 65 -9.01 -10.86 -12.49
N GLY A 66 -9.93 -10.47 -13.37
CA GLY A 66 -11.15 -11.23 -13.65
C GLY A 66 -12.08 -11.35 -12.43
N ASN A 67 -12.62 -12.53 -12.22
CA ASN A 67 -13.53 -12.82 -11.09
C ASN A 67 -12.80 -13.18 -9.78
N GLN A 68 -11.50 -12.95 -9.69
CA GLN A 68 -10.75 -13.26 -8.48
C GLN A 68 -11.04 -12.24 -7.37
N THR A 69 -11.22 -12.73 -6.14
CA THR A 69 -11.39 -11.88 -4.97
C THR A 69 -10.02 -11.37 -4.49
N ILE A 70 -9.98 -10.11 -4.07
CA ILE A 70 -8.81 -9.52 -3.41
C ILE A 70 -9.04 -9.60 -1.90
N ASP A 71 -8.22 -10.40 -1.21
CA ASP A 71 -8.27 -10.53 0.25
C ASP A 71 -7.45 -9.46 0.96
N LEU A 72 -6.38 -8.97 0.30
CA LEU A 72 -5.45 -8.00 0.85
C LEU A 72 -5.04 -6.98 -0.22
N ILE A 73 -5.00 -5.71 0.16
CA ILE A 73 -4.33 -4.65 -0.61
C ILE A 73 -3.14 -4.18 0.22
N CYS A 74 -1.95 -4.17 -0.39
CA CYS A 74 -0.76 -3.62 0.22
C CYS A 74 -0.15 -2.51 -0.66
N GLY A 75 0.76 -1.71 -0.06
CA GLY A 75 1.50 -0.70 -0.79
C GLY A 75 2.18 0.33 0.08
N GLY A 76 3.08 1.10 -0.52
CA GLY A 76 3.84 2.16 0.12
C GLY A 76 3.61 3.53 -0.54
N PRO A 77 2.41 4.13 -0.46
CA PRO A 77 2.17 5.44 -1.06
C PRO A 77 3.10 6.50 -0.45
N PRO A 78 3.74 7.36 -1.27
CA PRO A 78 4.61 8.41 -0.77
C PRO A 78 3.81 9.43 0.04
N CYS A 79 4.24 9.69 1.30
CA CYS A 79 3.59 10.62 2.23
C CYS A 79 4.29 12.00 2.31
N GLN A 80 5.10 12.39 1.33
CA GLN A 80 5.91 13.60 1.41
C GLN A 80 5.12 14.92 1.39
N GLY A 81 3.87 14.89 1.00
CA GLY A 81 3.00 16.08 0.89
C GLY A 81 2.23 16.46 2.16
N PHE A 82 2.13 15.57 3.13
CA PHE A 82 1.33 15.83 4.33
C PHE A 82 1.99 16.78 5.34
N SER A 83 3.31 17.05 5.23
CA SER A 83 4.00 17.96 6.14
C SER A 83 3.59 19.43 5.97
N THR A 84 2.79 19.78 4.98
CA THR A 84 2.31 21.14 4.67
C THR A 84 0.81 21.35 4.95
N ILE A 85 0.11 20.38 5.57
CA ILE A 85 -1.32 20.52 5.92
C ILE A 85 -1.59 21.67 6.94
N GLY A 86 -0.54 22.19 7.60
CA GLY A 86 -0.65 23.39 8.45
C GLY A 86 -0.87 24.71 7.70
N THR A 87 -0.71 24.75 6.40
CA THR A 87 -0.96 25.92 5.54
C THR A 87 -1.92 25.52 4.42
N ASN A 88 -3.18 25.37 4.70
CA ASN A 88 -4.38 25.36 3.82
C ASN A 88 -4.13 25.18 2.29
N ASN A 89 -3.05 24.50 1.89
CA ASN A 89 -2.72 24.26 0.49
C ASN A 89 -3.22 22.86 0.10
N GLN A 90 -4.54 22.76 -0.12
CA GLN A 90 -5.24 21.59 -0.65
C GLN A 90 -4.73 21.13 -2.05
N LYS A 91 -3.68 21.77 -2.57
CA LYS A 91 -3.15 21.56 -3.92
C LYS A 91 -1.79 20.82 -3.94
N ASP A 92 -1.34 20.22 -2.84
CA ASP A 92 -0.11 19.42 -2.92
C ASP A 92 -0.43 18.05 -3.55
N HIS A 93 -0.05 17.89 -4.80
CA HIS A 93 -0.29 16.70 -5.61
C HIS A 93 0.22 15.39 -4.99
N ARG A 94 1.10 15.46 -3.99
CA ARG A 94 1.67 14.30 -3.28
C ARG A 94 0.73 13.68 -2.24
N ASN A 95 -0.30 14.41 -1.79
CA ASN A 95 -1.32 13.89 -0.90
C ASN A 95 -2.31 12.95 -1.62
N PHE A 96 -2.39 13.09 -2.95
CA PHE A 96 -3.36 12.34 -3.75
C PHE A 96 -3.08 10.84 -3.79
N LEU A 97 -1.82 10.40 -3.69
CA LEU A 97 -1.48 8.98 -3.83
C LEU A 97 -1.98 8.11 -2.67
N PHE A 98 -2.07 8.66 -1.44
CA PHE A 98 -2.76 7.98 -0.36
C PHE A 98 -4.28 7.84 -0.65
N PHE A 99 -4.91 8.87 -1.20
CA PHE A 99 -6.32 8.80 -1.55
C PHE A 99 -6.59 7.84 -2.71
N GLU A 100 -5.63 7.65 -3.62
CA GLU A 100 -5.72 6.61 -4.64
C GLU A 100 -5.63 5.20 -4.03
N PHE A 101 -4.75 4.99 -3.05
CA PHE A 101 -4.74 3.76 -2.27
C PHE A 101 -6.10 3.53 -1.59
N LEU A 102 -6.65 4.57 -0.96
CA LEU A 102 -7.95 4.52 -0.28
C LEU A 102 -9.08 4.22 -1.27
N ARG A 103 -9.08 4.81 -2.47
CA ARG A 103 -10.04 4.53 -3.55
C ARG A 103 -10.05 3.05 -3.93
N MET A 104 -8.88 2.44 -4.05
CA MET A 104 -8.76 1.01 -4.34
C MET A 104 -9.32 0.15 -3.19
N VAL A 105 -9.02 0.54 -1.94
CA VAL A 105 -9.57 -0.15 -0.76
C VAL A 105 -11.08 -0.02 -0.69
N GLU A 106 -11.65 1.16 -0.96
CA GLU A 106 -13.09 1.39 -0.98
C GLU A 106 -13.80 0.58 -2.05
N THR A 107 -13.20 0.46 -3.25
CA THR A 107 -13.76 -0.28 -4.38
C THR A 107 -13.72 -1.78 -4.17
N PHE A 108 -12.56 -2.32 -3.86
CA PHE A 108 -12.35 -3.77 -3.79
C PHE A 108 -12.68 -4.38 -2.43
N LYS A 109 -12.79 -3.56 -1.39
CA LYS A 109 -13.19 -3.94 -0.01
C LYS A 109 -12.45 -5.17 0.50
N PRO A 110 -11.11 -5.22 0.44
CA PRO A 110 -10.35 -6.38 0.90
C PRO A 110 -10.60 -6.64 2.40
N ASN A 111 -10.33 -7.85 2.86
CA ASN A 111 -10.41 -8.21 4.28
C ASN A 111 -9.31 -7.52 5.10
N PHE A 112 -8.13 -7.33 4.47
CA PHE A 112 -6.95 -6.75 5.10
C PHE A 112 -6.34 -5.66 4.23
N ILE A 113 -5.66 -4.73 4.90
CA ILE A 113 -4.81 -3.73 4.25
C ILE A 113 -3.44 -3.69 4.94
N ILE A 114 -2.38 -3.47 4.15
CA ILE A 114 -1.04 -3.17 4.67
C ILE A 114 -0.54 -1.90 3.98
N LEU A 115 -0.27 -0.87 4.77
CA LEU A 115 0.31 0.36 4.27
C LEU A 115 1.69 0.57 4.91
N GLU A 116 2.73 0.68 4.07
CA GLU A 116 4.11 0.95 4.50
C GLU A 116 4.44 2.43 4.35
N ASN A 117 5.17 2.96 5.31
CA ASN A 117 5.71 4.30 5.21
C ASN A 117 7.00 4.49 6.01
N VAL A 118 7.65 5.63 5.82
CA VAL A 118 8.84 6.01 6.59
C VAL A 118 8.47 6.28 8.06
N THR A 119 9.41 6.04 8.98
CA THR A 119 9.18 6.26 10.43
C THR A 119 8.87 7.73 10.78
N GLY A 120 9.23 8.66 9.91
CA GLY A 120 8.86 10.07 10.02
C GLY A 120 7.35 10.33 10.11
N LEU A 121 6.51 9.41 9.62
CA LEU A 121 5.05 9.48 9.76
C LEU A 121 4.61 9.58 11.23
N LEU A 122 5.35 8.96 12.16
CA LEU A 122 5.06 8.99 13.61
C LEU A 122 5.68 10.21 14.33
N ALA A 123 6.37 11.09 13.62
CA ALA A 123 6.89 12.31 14.24
C ALA A 123 5.73 13.24 14.65
N LYS A 124 5.88 13.94 15.80
CA LYS A 124 4.84 14.83 16.33
C LYS A 124 4.29 15.84 15.31
N LYS A 125 5.14 16.34 14.43
CA LYS A 125 4.74 17.26 13.34
C LYS A 125 3.79 16.63 12.30
N ASN A 126 3.68 15.29 12.24
CA ASN A 126 2.85 14.53 11.30
C ASN A 126 1.67 13.84 11.99
N GLU A 127 1.37 14.18 13.25
CA GLU A 127 0.28 13.57 14.03
C GLU A 127 -1.09 13.74 13.35
N SER A 128 -1.36 14.92 12.79
CA SER A 128 -2.59 15.16 12.03
C SER A 128 -2.71 14.30 10.77
N THR A 129 -1.58 14.03 10.11
CA THR A 129 -1.51 13.14 8.94
C THR A 129 -1.81 11.70 9.32
N LEU A 130 -1.17 11.21 10.39
CA LEU A 130 -1.42 9.85 10.88
C LEU A 130 -2.88 9.69 11.29
N ALA A 131 -3.44 10.67 12.01
CA ALA A 131 -4.85 10.67 12.40
C ALA A 131 -5.78 10.66 11.18
N LEU A 132 -5.48 11.44 10.13
CA LEU A 132 -6.23 11.42 8.88
C LEU A 132 -6.23 10.04 8.24
N ILE A 133 -5.06 9.40 8.13
CA ILE A 133 -4.91 8.06 7.53
C ILE A 133 -5.75 7.03 8.30
N ILE A 134 -5.60 6.99 9.63
CA ILE A 134 -6.33 6.05 10.48
C ILE A 134 -7.85 6.30 10.38
N ASN A 135 -8.28 7.56 10.48
CA ASN A 135 -9.70 7.91 10.40
C ASN A 135 -10.31 7.56 9.04
N SER A 136 -9.56 7.74 7.94
CA SER A 136 -10.03 7.37 6.61
C SER A 136 -10.30 5.86 6.50
N PHE A 137 -9.41 5.03 7.04
CA PHE A 137 -9.63 3.58 7.05
C PHE A 137 -10.75 3.17 8.02
N ASN A 138 -10.86 3.83 9.19
CA ASN A 138 -11.96 3.57 10.14
C ASN A 138 -13.33 3.87 9.49
N GLN A 139 -13.43 4.94 8.70
CA GLN A 139 -14.66 5.28 7.96
C GLN A 139 -15.05 4.21 6.93
N LEU A 140 -14.07 3.47 6.39
CA LEU A 140 -14.31 2.33 5.51
C LEU A 140 -14.54 1.00 6.27
N GLY A 141 -14.59 1.05 7.60
CA GLY A 141 -14.87 -0.11 8.46
C GLY A 141 -13.64 -0.95 8.81
N TYR A 142 -12.42 -0.42 8.69
CA TYR A 142 -11.21 -1.10 9.11
C TYR A 142 -10.79 -0.66 10.53
N THR A 143 -10.39 -1.61 11.35
CA THR A 143 -9.60 -1.35 12.56
C THR A 143 -8.13 -1.39 12.16
N VAL A 144 -7.35 -0.38 12.56
CA VAL A 144 -5.96 -0.20 12.12
C VAL A 144 -5.01 -0.19 13.30
N ASP A 145 -4.03 -1.09 13.27
CA ASP A 145 -2.85 -1.08 14.14
C ASP A 145 -1.66 -0.43 13.45
N VAL A 146 -0.83 0.27 14.22
CA VAL A 146 0.36 0.96 13.73
C VAL A 146 1.59 0.51 14.49
N LYS A 147 2.62 0.02 13.76
CA LYS A 147 3.86 -0.45 14.39
C LYS A 147 5.08 -0.06 13.57
N VAL A 148 6.18 0.25 14.26
CA VAL A 148 7.48 0.37 13.60
C VAL A 148 8.16 -0.98 13.59
N LEU A 149 8.47 -1.48 12.39
CA LEU A 149 9.25 -2.70 12.21
C LEU A 149 10.65 -2.35 11.72
N SER A 150 11.62 -3.16 12.10
CA SER A 150 13.02 -3.04 11.69
C SER A 150 13.46 -4.32 11.02
N ALA A 151 13.88 -4.23 9.75
CA ALA A 151 14.15 -5.38 8.89
C ALA A 151 15.15 -6.39 9.50
N HIS A 152 16.16 -5.88 10.22
CA HIS A 152 17.18 -6.75 10.84
C HIS A 152 16.61 -7.66 11.95
N HIS A 153 15.47 -7.34 12.56
CA HIS A 153 14.79 -8.24 13.50
C HIS A 153 14.13 -9.44 12.82
N TYR A 154 14.05 -9.42 11.49
CA TYR A 154 13.40 -10.45 10.67
C TYR A 154 14.40 -11.14 9.72
N GLY A 155 15.71 -11.10 10.04
CA GLY A 155 16.73 -11.80 9.29
C GLY A 155 17.27 -11.07 8.05
N VAL A 156 16.82 -9.85 7.78
CA VAL A 156 17.34 -9.02 6.67
C VAL A 156 18.58 -8.26 7.15
N PRO A 157 19.75 -8.35 6.50
CA PRO A 157 20.98 -7.67 6.92
C PRO A 157 20.96 -6.16 6.56
N GLN A 158 19.89 -5.45 6.95
CA GLN A 158 19.70 -4.02 6.71
C GLN A 158 19.00 -3.36 7.89
N ALA A 159 19.54 -2.24 8.37
CA ALA A 159 18.93 -1.41 9.40
C ALA A 159 17.79 -0.52 8.81
N ARG A 160 16.82 -1.15 8.12
CA ARG A 160 15.67 -0.48 7.53
C ARG A 160 14.51 -0.48 8.51
N ARG A 161 14.14 0.71 8.98
CA ARG A 161 12.96 0.88 9.83
C ARG A 161 11.81 1.49 9.04
N ARG A 162 10.61 0.93 9.22
CA ARG A 162 9.39 1.41 8.55
C ARG A 162 8.20 1.38 9.49
N THR A 163 7.32 2.33 9.31
CA THR A 163 5.98 2.31 9.90
C THR A 163 5.11 1.42 9.04
N ILE A 164 4.50 0.43 9.66
CA ILE A 164 3.52 -0.46 9.04
C ILE A 164 2.17 -0.20 9.70
N LEU A 165 1.18 0.08 8.88
CA LEU A 165 -0.22 0.11 9.28
C LEU A 165 -0.85 -1.18 8.77
N LEU A 166 -1.42 -1.96 9.68
CA LEU A 166 -2.15 -3.18 9.37
C LEU A 166 -3.62 -2.96 9.72
N GLY A 167 -4.49 -3.02 8.75
CA GLY A 167 -5.92 -2.88 8.93
C GLY A 167 -6.69 -4.17 8.62
N ASN A 168 -7.77 -4.39 9.35
CA ASN A 168 -8.71 -5.49 9.09
C ASN A 168 -10.16 -5.04 9.29
N ARG A 169 -11.11 -5.76 8.65
CA ARG A 169 -12.55 -5.48 8.73
C ARG A 169 -13.27 -6.29 9.81
N PHE A 170 -12.56 -7.01 10.67
CA PHE A 170 -13.14 -7.93 11.67
C PHE A 170 -13.22 -7.32 13.07
N GLY A 171 -12.65 -6.12 13.28
CA GLY A 171 -12.67 -5.42 14.55
C GLY A 171 -11.77 -6.01 15.63
N VAL A 172 -10.73 -6.76 15.23
CA VAL A 172 -9.74 -7.39 16.12
C VAL A 172 -8.38 -6.79 15.96
#